data_0f1f717511ae08c55ce3318969348f6b
#
_entry.id   0f1f717511ae08c55ce3318969348f6b
#
_cell.length_a   1.000
_cell.length_b   1.000
_cell.length_c   1.000
_cell.angle_alpha   90.00
_cell.angle_beta   90.00
_cell.angle_gamma   90.00
#
_symmetry.space_group_name_H-M   'P 1'
#
loop_
_entity.id
_entity.type
_entity.pdbx_description
1 polymer ?
#
loop_
_entity_poly.entity_id
_entity_poly.type
_entity_poly.pdbx_seq_one_letter_code
_entity_poly.pdbx_strand_id
1 'polypeptide(L)'
;MPFCTHCGTQVQSTAAFCQSCGTAQPGADTPAGTDPLASLKPRNAAILCYLPWLGWIMSLVILSTRRFQSNRLVRFHAFQGLYLFVAWMIVDIALEPVLRVSWLRRIIPILELGLLATGILMLVKTSADQLIRLPIVGEMADRSVNEQNNSRPS
;
A
#
# COMPACT_ATOMS: atom_id res chain seq x y z
N MET A 1 -2.45 -23.35 19.74
CA MET A 1 -2.19 -22.27 18.79
C MET A 1 -1.62 -21.09 19.57
N PRO A 2 -0.47 -20.55 19.20
CA PRO A 2 0.13 -19.42 19.91
C PRO A 2 -0.62 -18.12 19.64
N PHE A 3 -0.51 -17.18 20.58
CA PHE A 3 -1.04 -15.84 20.45
C PHE A 3 0.09 -14.85 20.21
N CYS A 4 -0.18 -13.79 19.45
CA CYS A 4 0.78 -12.74 19.19
C CYS A 4 1.16 -12.05 20.51
N THR A 5 2.46 -11.92 20.76
CA THR A 5 3.01 -11.31 21.99
C THR A 5 2.73 -9.81 22.10
N HIS A 6 2.31 -9.17 20.98
CA HIS A 6 2.06 -7.73 20.95
C HIS A 6 0.57 -7.35 20.94
N CYS A 7 -0.26 -8.04 20.12
CA CYS A 7 -1.67 -7.68 19.95
C CYS A 7 -2.67 -8.76 20.44
N GLY A 8 -2.18 -9.92 20.94
CA GLY A 8 -3.02 -10.99 21.44
C GLY A 8 -3.83 -11.77 20.39
N THR A 9 -3.72 -11.43 19.11
CA THR A 9 -4.39 -12.16 18.02
C THR A 9 -3.80 -13.55 17.87
N GLN A 10 -4.65 -14.56 17.61
CA GLN A 10 -4.23 -15.92 17.38
C GLN A 10 -3.38 -16.00 16.10
N VAL A 11 -2.19 -16.62 16.18
CA VAL A 11 -1.25 -16.77 15.08
C VAL A 11 -0.91 -18.24 14.86
N GLN A 12 -0.55 -18.59 13.63
CA GLN A 12 -0.06 -19.93 13.33
C GLN A 12 1.31 -20.14 13.98
N SER A 13 1.59 -21.34 14.47
CA SER A 13 2.86 -21.68 15.14
C SER A 13 4.09 -21.48 14.26
N THR A 14 3.94 -21.52 12.94
CA THR A 14 4.98 -21.33 11.94
C THR A 14 5.03 -19.91 11.39
N ALA A 15 4.15 -19.02 11.84
CA ALA A 15 4.09 -17.65 11.32
C ALA A 15 5.26 -16.80 11.84
N ALA A 16 6.12 -16.34 10.95
CA ALA A 16 7.23 -15.45 11.30
C ALA A 16 6.76 -14.07 11.78
N PHE A 17 5.58 -13.64 11.34
CA PHE A 17 4.99 -12.34 11.66
C PHE A 17 3.49 -12.46 11.94
N CYS A 18 2.99 -11.63 12.85
CA CYS A 18 1.56 -11.54 13.12
C CYS A 18 0.80 -10.94 11.93
N GLN A 19 -0.27 -11.58 11.49
CA GLN A 19 -1.09 -11.10 10.37
C GLN A 19 -1.88 -9.83 10.71
N SER A 20 -2.13 -9.58 11.98
CA SER A 20 -2.90 -8.43 12.44
C SER A 20 -2.04 -7.19 12.67
N CYS A 21 -0.91 -7.31 13.37
CA CYS A 21 -0.07 -6.16 13.74
C CYS A 21 1.31 -6.13 13.09
N GLY A 22 1.70 -7.16 12.32
CA GLY A 22 2.99 -7.25 11.63
C GLY A 22 4.20 -7.49 12.56
N THR A 23 3.99 -7.71 13.86
CA THR A 23 5.09 -7.97 14.80
C THR A 23 5.70 -9.35 14.55
N ALA A 24 7.04 -9.42 14.55
CA ALA A 24 7.75 -10.70 14.46
C ALA A 24 7.43 -11.58 15.66
N GLN A 25 7.19 -12.88 15.42
CA GLN A 25 6.87 -13.83 16.47
C GLN A 25 8.13 -14.56 16.94
N PRO A 26 8.31 -14.78 18.26
CA PRO A 26 9.44 -15.55 18.75
C PRO A 26 9.36 -17.01 18.29
N GLY A 27 10.45 -17.54 17.75
CA GLY A 27 10.55 -18.92 17.27
C GLY A 27 10.41 -19.13 15.77
N ALA A 28 10.20 -18.08 15.00
CA ALA A 28 10.41 -18.16 13.55
C ALA A 28 11.91 -17.97 13.28
N ASP A 29 12.57 -19.01 12.76
CA ASP A 29 13.92 -18.94 12.22
C ASP A 29 13.92 -18.04 10.97
N THR A 30 13.76 -16.76 11.21
CA THR A 30 13.96 -15.77 10.14
C THR A 30 15.46 -15.57 10.05
N PRO A 31 16.12 -15.90 8.91
CA PRO A 31 17.50 -15.54 8.75
C PRO A 31 17.58 -14.03 8.99
N ALA A 32 18.45 -13.64 9.93
CA ALA A 32 18.74 -12.25 10.27
C ALA A 32 19.49 -11.58 9.10
N GLY A 33 18.84 -11.55 7.94
CA GLY A 33 19.14 -10.61 6.89
C GLY A 33 18.69 -9.26 7.39
N THR A 34 19.56 -8.29 7.39
CA THR A 34 19.31 -6.89 7.70
C THR A 34 18.14 -6.38 6.86
N ASP A 35 16.92 -6.62 7.35
CA ASP A 35 15.73 -6.05 6.75
C ASP A 35 15.71 -4.56 7.12
N PRO A 36 16.03 -3.65 6.19
CA PRO A 36 16.10 -2.21 6.46
C PRO A 36 14.75 -1.66 6.93
N LEU A 37 13.68 -2.44 6.72
CA LEU A 37 12.33 -2.09 7.14
C LEU A 37 11.93 -2.73 8.48
N ALA A 38 12.88 -3.40 9.19
CA ALA A 38 12.58 -4.08 10.46
C ALA A 38 12.03 -3.14 11.53
N SER A 39 12.45 -1.88 11.55
CA SER A 39 11.97 -0.85 12.48
C SER A 39 10.65 -0.18 12.04
N LEU A 40 10.20 -0.39 10.79
CA LEU A 40 9.06 0.32 10.24
C LEU A 40 7.74 -0.31 10.74
N LYS A 41 6.95 0.48 11.46
CA LYS A 41 5.60 0.07 11.86
C LYS A 41 4.70 -0.06 10.63
N PRO A 42 3.75 -1.03 10.60
CA PRO A 42 2.84 -1.22 9.46
C PRO A 42 2.07 0.04 9.05
N ARG A 43 1.66 0.85 10.03
CA ARG A 43 1.01 2.15 9.81
C ARG A 43 1.91 3.12 9.03
N ASN A 44 3.17 3.25 9.44
CA ASN A 44 4.12 4.15 8.77
C ASN A 44 4.42 3.66 7.35
N ALA A 45 4.49 2.34 7.15
CA ALA A 45 4.62 1.75 5.82
C ALA A 45 3.44 2.13 4.92
N ALA A 46 2.21 2.05 5.42
CA ALA A 46 1.02 2.44 4.67
C ALA A 46 1.00 3.95 4.33
N ILE A 47 1.43 4.81 5.26
CA ILE A 47 1.53 6.26 5.04
C ILE A 47 2.56 6.58 3.96
N LEU A 48 3.71 5.92 3.96
CA LEU A 48 4.78 6.15 2.98
C LEU A 48 4.36 5.84 1.54
N CYS A 49 3.36 4.96 1.33
CA CYS A 49 2.82 4.67 0.00
C CYS A 49 2.12 5.87 -0.66
N TYR A 50 1.70 6.86 0.13
CA TYR A 50 1.02 8.07 -0.36
C TYR A 50 1.93 9.29 -0.45
N LEU A 51 3.24 9.12 -0.22
CA LEU A 51 4.18 10.23 -0.32
C LEU A 51 4.28 10.69 -1.78
N PRO A 52 4.06 11.99 -2.08
CA PRO A 52 4.24 12.51 -3.41
C PRO A 52 5.66 12.18 -3.92
N TRP A 53 5.80 11.74 -5.16
CA TRP A 53 7.06 11.39 -5.85
C TRP A 53 7.73 10.07 -5.39
N LEU A 54 7.69 9.70 -4.11
CA LEU A 54 8.35 8.51 -3.56
C LEU A 54 7.38 7.36 -3.25
N GLY A 55 6.08 7.62 -3.17
CA GLY A 55 5.09 6.65 -2.74
C GLY A 55 5.03 5.39 -3.60
N TRP A 56 5.21 5.52 -4.92
CA TRP A 56 5.23 4.36 -5.81
C TRP A 56 6.44 3.44 -5.57
N ILE A 57 7.62 4.01 -5.30
CA ILE A 57 8.82 3.23 -4.96
C ILE A 57 8.59 2.49 -3.64
N MET A 58 8.08 3.20 -2.62
CA MET A 58 7.76 2.60 -1.33
C MET A 58 6.69 1.52 -1.45
N SER A 59 5.69 1.71 -2.29
CA SER A 59 4.67 0.70 -2.57
C SER A 59 5.29 -0.58 -3.14
N LEU A 60 6.19 -0.47 -4.12
CA LEU A 60 6.91 -1.63 -4.68
C LEU A 60 7.79 -2.31 -3.66
N VAL A 61 8.55 -1.56 -2.86
CA VAL A 61 9.40 -2.09 -1.80
C VAL A 61 8.56 -2.86 -0.76
N ILE A 62 7.44 -2.28 -0.32
CA ILE A 62 6.53 -2.91 0.64
C ILE A 62 5.91 -4.18 0.07
N LEU A 63 5.47 -4.18 -1.20
CA LEU A 63 4.91 -5.36 -1.86
C LEU A 63 5.95 -6.48 -2.03
N SER A 64 7.22 -6.14 -2.23
CA SER A 64 8.32 -7.09 -2.36
C SER A 64 8.79 -7.65 -1.01
N THR A 65 8.58 -6.93 0.08
CA THR A 65 9.08 -7.30 1.40
C THR A 65 8.22 -8.40 2.03
N ARG A 66 8.84 -9.53 2.39
CA ARG A 66 8.16 -10.70 2.99
C ARG A 66 7.40 -10.35 4.28
N ARG A 67 7.91 -9.41 5.07
CA ARG A 67 7.32 -8.97 6.34
C ARG A 67 5.88 -8.45 6.19
N PHE A 68 5.61 -7.67 5.15
CA PHE A 68 4.30 -7.07 4.91
C PHE A 68 3.39 -7.93 4.03
N GLN A 69 3.89 -9.06 3.52
CA GLN A 69 3.11 -9.95 2.65
C GLN A 69 1.90 -10.58 3.35
N SER A 70 1.95 -10.77 4.65
CA SER A 70 0.83 -11.28 5.45
C SER A 70 -0.12 -10.18 5.94
N ASN A 71 0.29 -8.91 5.90
CA ASN A 71 -0.53 -7.81 6.39
C ASN A 71 -1.41 -7.24 5.26
N ARG A 72 -2.69 -7.69 5.23
CA ARG A 72 -3.66 -7.28 4.22
C ARG A 72 -3.83 -5.76 4.14
N LEU A 73 -3.84 -5.06 5.28
CA LEU A 73 -4.05 -3.62 5.34
C LEU A 73 -2.91 -2.85 4.63
N VAL A 74 -1.66 -3.18 4.95
CA VAL A 74 -0.49 -2.51 4.36
C VAL A 74 -0.43 -2.76 2.85
N ARG A 75 -0.72 -4.00 2.43
CA ARG A 75 -0.77 -4.36 1.01
C ARG A 75 -1.89 -3.62 0.26
N PHE A 76 -3.06 -3.49 0.87
CA PHE A 76 -4.16 -2.73 0.30
C PHE A 76 -3.73 -1.27 0.03
N HIS A 77 -3.12 -0.61 1.01
CA HIS A 77 -2.61 0.76 0.84
C HIS A 77 -1.46 0.85 -0.17
N ALA A 78 -0.58 -0.15 -0.24
CA ALA A 78 0.48 -0.19 -1.24
C ALA A 78 -0.07 -0.31 -2.67
N PHE A 79 -1.05 -1.18 -2.92
CA PHE A 79 -1.72 -1.26 -4.22
C PHE A 79 -2.47 0.02 -4.56
N GLN A 80 -3.19 0.58 -3.60
CA GLN A 80 -3.94 1.82 -3.80
C GLN A 80 -3.02 2.99 -4.14
N GLY A 81 -1.87 3.13 -3.45
CA GLY A 81 -0.86 4.14 -3.76
C GLY A 81 -0.23 3.94 -5.14
N LEU A 82 0.04 2.69 -5.52
CA LEU A 82 0.55 2.37 -6.84
C LEU A 82 -0.45 2.71 -7.95
N TYR A 83 -1.73 2.40 -7.77
CA TYR A 83 -2.77 2.74 -8.74
C TYR A 83 -2.98 4.25 -8.87
N LEU A 84 -2.89 5.01 -7.77
CA LEU A 84 -2.92 6.47 -7.83
C LEU A 84 -1.75 7.02 -8.65
N PHE A 85 -0.56 6.46 -8.49
CA PHE A 85 0.60 6.85 -9.29
C PHE A 85 0.42 6.50 -10.77
N VAL A 86 -0.11 5.32 -11.09
CA VAL A 86 -0.42 4.92 -12.48
C VAL A 86 -1.48 5.84 -13.08
N ALA A 87 -2.51 6.20 -12.32
CA ALA A 87 -3.53 7.15 -12.77
C ALA A 87 -2.92 8.53 -13.07
N TRP A 88 -2.03 9.02 -12.20
CA TRP A 88 -1.30 10.26 -12.44
C TRP A 88 -0.44 10.16 -13.71
N MET A 89 0.29 9.07 -13.90
CA MET A 89 1.14 8.85 -15.07
C MET A 89 0.32 8.80 -16.38
N ILE A 90 -0.89 8.23 -16.34
CA ILE A 90 -1.80 8.22 -17.50
C ILE A 90 -2.23 9.65 -17.84
N VAL A 91 -2.55 10.47 -16.84
CA VAL A 91 -2.93 11.89 -17.07
C VAL A 91 -1.77 12.65 -17.66
N ASP A 92 -0.59 12.54 -17.08
CA ASP A 92 0.61 13.31 -17.49
C ASP A 92 1.13 12.87 -18.86
N ILE A 93 1.35 11.57 -19.08
CA ILE A 93 2.02 11.06 -20.28
C ILE A 93 1.06 10.83 -21.45
N ALA A 94 -0.15 10.30 -21.16
CA ALA A 94 -1.07 9.89 -22.21
C ALA A 94 -2.09 10.97 -22.56
N LEU A 95 -2.63 11.66 -21.55
CA LEU A 95 -3.68 12.65 -21.79
C LEU A 95 -3.13 14.00 -22.25
N GLU A 96 -2.00 14.46 -21.70
CA GLU A 96 -1.45 15.75 -22.03
C GLU A 96 -1.15 15.92 -23.54
N PRO A 97 -0.46 14.98 -24.22
CA PRO A 97 -0.18 15.11 -25.66
C PRO A 97 -1.43 14.98 -26.55
N VAL A 98 -2.44 14.20 -26.10
CA VAL A 98 -3.69 14.00 -26.86
C VAL A 98 -4.61 15.21 -26.72
N LEU A 99 -4.67 15.83 -25.54
CA LEU A 99 -5.54 16.96 -25.23
C LEU A 99 -4.90 18.33 -25.50
N ARG A 100 -3.97 18.43 -26.43
CA ARG A 100 -3.33 19.70 -26.82
C ARG A 100 -4.28 20.73 -27.46
N VAL A 101 -5.57 20.39 -27.58
CA VAL A 101 -6.63 21.31 -28.01
C VAL A 101 -6.88 22.34 -26.89
N SER A 102 -6.86 23.60 -27.24
CA SER A 102 -6.66 24.76 -26.37
C SER A 102 -7.57 24.88 -25.14
N TRP A 103 -8.80 24.37 -25.18
CA TRP A 103 -9.72 24.43 -24.02
C TRP A 103 -9.63 23.21 -23.11
N LEU A 104 -9.35 22.01 -23.65
CA LEU A 104 -9.17 20.77 -22.89
C LEU A 104 -7.90 20.79 -22.03
N ARG A 105 -6.88 21.51 -22.44
CA ARG A 105 -5.64 21.68 -21.69
C ARG A 105 -5.85 22.27 -20.30
N ARG A 106 -6.95 23.00 -20.08
CA ARG A 106 -7.31 23.53 -18.75
C ARG A 106 -7.82 22.47 -17.77
N ILE A 107 -8.25 21.31 -18.28
CA ILE A 107 -8.76 20.21 -17.44
C ILE A 107 -7.62 19.42 -16.80
N ILE A 108 -6.47 19.30 -17.47
CA ILE A 108 -5.31 18.53 -16.99
C ILE A 108 -4.86 18.98 -15.59
N PRO A 109 -4.57 20.27 -15.34
CA PRO A 109 -4.15 20.70 -13.99
C PRO A 109 -5.23 20.49 -12.92
N ILE A 110 -6.51 20.49 -13.30
CA ILE A 110 -7.60 20.19 -12.39
C ILE A 110 -7.59 18.71 -11.99
N LEU A 111 -7.37 17.82 -12.96
CA LEU A 111 -7.23 16.37 -12.71
C LEU A 111 -6.01 16.07 -11.85
N GLU A 112 -4.87 16.66 -12.14
CA GLU A 112 -3.64 16.51 -11.36
C GLU A 112 -3.82 17.01 -9.93
N LEU A 113 -4.44 18.19 -9.76
CA LEU A 113 -4.77 18.72 -8.45
C LEU A 113 -5.73 17.80 -7.69
N GLY A 114 -6.71 17.22 -8.37
CA GLY A 114 -7.62 16.23 -7.80
C GLY A 114 -6.91 14.95 -7.33
N LEU A 115 -5.99 14.43 -8.13
CA LEU A 115 -5.19 13.27 -7.76
C LEU A 115 -4.25 13.58 -6.58
N LEU A 116 -3.61 14.75 -6.60
CA LEU A 116 -2.76 15.22 -5.50
C LEU A 116 -3.57 15.37 -4.20
N ALA A 117 -4.71 16.03 -4.28
CA ALA A 117 -5.63 16.20 -3.14
C ALA A 117 -6.09 14.85 -2.58
N THR A 118 -6.40 13.88 -3.47
CA THR A 118 -6.75 12.51 -3.09
C THR A 118 -5.60 11.81 -2.38
N GLY A 119 -4.38 11.95 -2.87
CA GLY A 119 -3.17 11.39 -2.24
C GLY A 119 -2.94 11.98 -0.85
N ILE A 120 -3.05 13.29 -0.69
CA ILE A 120 -2.93 13.98 0.61
C ILE A 120 -4.03 13.55 1.57
N LEU A 121 -5.29 13.46 1.10
CA LEU A 121 -6.42 13.01 1.90
C LEU A 121 -6.19 11.58 2.40
N MET A 122 -5.69 10.69 1.54
CA MET A 122 -5.35 9.32 1.93
C MET A 122 -4.21 9.28 2.94
N LEU A 123 -3.18 10.11 2.77
CA LEU A 123 -2.08 10.23 3.73
C LEU A 123 -2.60 10.63 5.12
N VAL A 124 -3.46 11.65 5.19
CA VAL A 124 -4.05 12.12 6.46
C VAL A 124 -4.96 11.05 7.07
N LYS A 125 -5.82 10.41 6.27
CA LYS A 125 -6.76 9.40 6.75
C LYS A 125 -6.07 8.11 7.21
N THR A 126 -5.05 7.66 6.48
CA THR A 126 -4.22 6.52 6.89
C THR A 126 -3.43 6.85 8.17
N SER A 127 -3.01 8.10 8.32
CA SER A 127 -2.39 8.58 9.56
C SER A 127 -3.35 8.57 10.76
N ALA A 128 -4.65 8.69 10.53
CA ALA A 128 -5.70 8.59 11.55
C ALA A 128 -6.24 7.16 11.75
N ASP A 129 -5.57 6.13 11.21
CA ASP A 129 -5.98 4.72 11.23
C ASP A 129 -7.38 4.46 10.61
N GLN A 130 -7.81 5.35 9.72
CA GLN A 130 -9.08 5.19 9.00
C GLN A 130 -8.86 4.49 7.66
N LEU A 131 -9.50 3.34 7.49
CA LEU A 131 -9.49 2.59 6.26
C LEU A 131 -10.54 3.15 5.31
N ILE A 132 -10.12 4.01 4.39
CA ILE A 132 -11.01 4.53 3.34
C ILE A 132 -10.72 3.81 2.03
N ARG A 133 -11.78 3.24 1.47
CA ARG A 133 -11.76 2.65 0.13
C ARG A 133 -12.13 3.73 -0.88
N LEU A 134 -11.18 4.08 -1.75
CA LEU A 134 -11.50 4.94 -2.89
C LEU A 134 -12.44 4.20 -3.85
N PRO A 135 -13.43 4.88 -4.43
CA PRO A 135 -14.19 4.30 -5.51
C PRO A 135 -13.25 3.93 -6.66
N ILE A 136 -13.47 2.79 -7.30
CA ILE A 136 -12.68 2.22 -8.41
C ILE A 136 -11.29 1.73 -7.95
N VAL A 137 -10.39 2.63 -7.49
CA VAL A 137 -9.00 2.31 -7.10
C VAL A 137 -8.96 1.39 -5.88
N GLY A 138 -9.83 1.61 -4.90
CA GLY A 138 -9.92 0.76 -3.72
C GLY A 138 -10.44 -0.63 -4.04
N GLU A 139 -11.40 -0.75 -4.96
CA GLU A 139 -11.90 -2.06 -5.40
C GLU A 139 -10.82 -2.84 -6.17
N MET A 140 -10.09 -2.17 -7.06
CA MET A 140 -8.95 -2.79 -7.78
C MET A 140 -7.87 -3.26 -6.81
N ALA A 141 -7.53 -2.46 -5.81
CA ALA A 141 -6.55 -2.82 -4.79
C ALA A 141 -7.00 -4.04 -3.97
N ASP A 142 -8.28 -4.11 -3.59
CA ASP A 142 -8.86 -5.23 -2.84
C ASP A 142 -8.84 -6.52 -3.68
N ARG A 143 -9.16 -6.45 -4.96
CA ARG A 143 -9.07 -7.59 -5.90
C ARG A 143 -7.62 -8.10 -5.99
N SER A 144 -6.65 -7.21 -6.19
CA SER A 144 -5.23 -7.58 -6.30
C SER A 144 -4.69 -8.24 -5.02
N VAL A 145 -5.12 -7.78 -3.85
CA VAL A 145 -4.75 -8.40 -2.57
C VAL A 145 -5.36 -9.79 -2.45
N ASN A 146 -6.62 -9.99 -2.87
CA ASN A 146 -7.30 -11.27 -2.80
C ASN A 146 -6.70 -12.29 -3.78
N GLU A 147 -6.41 -11.89 -5.02
CA GLU A 147 -5.75 -12.74 -6.02
C GLU A 147 -4.38 -13.23 -5.55
N GLN A 148 -3.57 -12.35 -4.97
CA GLN A 148 -2.30 -12.75 -4.42
C GLN A 148 -2.41 -13.70 -3.22
N ASN A 149 -3.48 -13.64 -2.44
CA ASN A 149 -3.72 -14.58 -1.36
C ASN A 149 -4.13 -15.96 -1.89
N ASN A 150 -4.93 -16.00 -2.96
CA ASN A 150 -5.39 -17.25 -3.57
C ASN A 150 -4.30 -17.97 -4.39
N SER A 151 -3.34 -17.24 -4.93
CA SER A 151 -2.21 -17.79 -5.71
C SER A 151 -1.06 -18.33 -4.87
N ARG A 152 -1.14 -18.23 -3.54
CA ARG A 152 -0.15 -18.84 -2.64
C ARG A 152 -0.50 -20.30 -2.41
N PRO A 153 0.38 -21.27 -2.79
CA PRO A 153 0.23 -22.65 -2.37
C PRO A 153 0.29 -22.72 -0.84
N SER A 154 -0.64 -23.44 -0.26
CA SER A 154 -0.73 -23.78 1.16
C SER A 154 0.45 -24.65 1.62
#